data_aeee46d8835216d5e3824f93cbfa487c
#
_entry.id   aeee46d8835216d5e3824f93cbfa487c
#
_cell.length_a   1.000
_cell.length_b   1.000
_cell.length_c   1.000
_cell.angle_alpha   90.00
_cell.angle_beta   90.00
_cell.angle_gamma   90.00
#
_symmetry.space_group_name_H-M   'P 1'
#
loop_
_entity.id
_entity.type
_entity.pdbx_description
1 polymer ?
#
loop_
_entity_poly.entity_id
_entity_poly.type
_entity_poly.pdbx_seq_one_letter_code
_entity_poly.pdbx_strand_id
1 'polypeptide(L)'
;MQEDTAQAMRRYASAIAAAPGVDDPRVVDAFSAVPREHFLGPGPWMILGREGYVESGTADPALLYDDIVVALAPDKRINNGQPSLHARCLSAARIQPGDRVLHIGCGTGYYSAILAELVSSLGAVTAWDIEPTLVDAARENLRRWANASVMLRSGTAPPIPESDVIYVCAGCTQPLREWVNALSDGGRLLFPLTPGWDFGGMLMITRD
;
A
#
# COMPACT_ATOMS: atom_id res chain seq x y z
N MET A 1 -23.58 -18.05 11.30
CA MET A 1 -23.18 -17.04 12.33
C MET A 1 -22.24 -16.11 11.61
N GLN A 2 -22.60 -14.84 11.51
CA GLN A 2 -21.79 -13.83 10.84
C GLN A 2 -20.59 -13.52 11.75
N GLU A 3 -19.39 -13.53 11.18
CA GLU A 3 -18.18 -13.19 11.93
C GLU A 3 -18.21 -11.69 12.30
N ASP A 4 -17.92 -11.36 13.56
CA ASP A 4 -17.77 -9.96 13.97
C ASP A 4 -16.52 -9.35 13.33
N THR A 5 -16.63 -8.11 12.82
CA THR A 5 -15.52 -7.40 12.18
C THR A 5 -14.26 -7.38 13.07
N ALA A 6 -14.41 -7.21 14.38
CA ALA A 6 -13.29 -7.26 15.31
C ALA A 6 -12.61 -8.63 15.35
N GLN A 7 -13.36 -9.72 15.21
CA GLN A 7 -12.80 -11.07 15.12
C GLN A 7 -12.08 -11.27 13.79
N ALA A 8 -12.67 -10.79 12.68
CA ALA A 8 -12.06 -10.82 11.36
C ALA A 8 -10.72 -10.05 11.34
N MET A 9 -10.66 -8.87 11.96
CA MET A 9 -9.41 -8.07 12.10
C MET A 9 -8.33 -8.85 12.87
N ARG A 10 -8.67 -9.51 13.96
CA ARG A 10 -7.70 -10.33 14.73
C ARG A 10 -7.17 -11.51 13.90
N ARG A 11 -8.05 -12.21 13.18
CA ARG A 11 -7.68 -13.31 12.28
C ARG A 11 -6.74 -12.81 11.16
N TYR A 12 -7.06 -11.66 10.58
CA TYR A 12 -6.24 -11.02 9.55
C TYR A 12 -4.85 -10.64 10.06
N ALA A 13 -4.76 -10.01 11.23
CA ALA A 13 -3.48 -9.69 11.85
C ALA A 13 -2.62 -10.96 12.08
N SER A 14 -3.26 -12.05 12.53
CA SER A 14 -2.58 -13.34 12.71
C SER A 14 -2.11 -13.92 11.36
N ALA A 15 -2.90 -13.80 10.29
CA ALA A 15 -2.53 -14.25 8.96
C ALA A 15 -1.37 -13.43 8.39
N ILE A 16 -1.37 -12.11 8.59
CA ILE A 16 -0.26 -11.21 8.22
C ILE A 16 1.01 -11.60 8.98
N ALA A 17 0.92 -11.82 10.29
CA ALA A 17 2.06 -12.22 11.12
C ALA A 17 2.66 -13.58 10.68
N ALA A 18 1.83 -14.49 10.20
CA ALA A 18 2.25 -15.80 9.71
C ALA A 18 2.74 -15.79 8.25
N ALA A 19 2.61 -14.67 7.53
CA ALA A 19 3.03 -14.59 6.14
C ALA A 19 4.56 -14.70 6.02
N PRO A 20 5.09 -15.54 5.11
CA PRO A 20 6.54 -15.69 4.95
C PRO A 20 7.24 -14.36 4.64
N GLY A 21 8.29 -14.03 5.38
CA GLY A 21 9.06 -12.79 5.21
C GLY A 21 8.46 -11.56 5.90
N VAL A 22 7.45 -11.74 6.75
CA VAL A 22 6.98 -10.71 7.69
C VAL A 22 7.63 -11.01 9.04
N ASP A 23 8.72 -10.29 9.35
CA ASP A 23 9.53 -10.47 10.56
C ASP A 23 9.57 -9.20 11.44
N ASP A 24 8.94 -8.10 11.00
CA ASP A 24 8.79 -6.87 11.78
C ASP A 24 7.40 -6.81 12.44
N PRO A 25 7.29 -6.95 13.78
CA PRO A 25 6.00 -6.89 14.48
C PRO A 25 5.28 -5.55 14.30
N ARG A 26 5.99 -4.44 14.05
CA ARG A 26 5.38 -3.13 13.81
C ARG A 26 4.53 -3.11 12.53
N VAL A 27 4.90 -3.94 11.54
CA VAL A 27 4.09 -4.12 10.33
C VAL A 27 2.75 -4.78 10.70
N VAL A 28 2.77 -5.84 11.52
CA VAL A 28 1.56 -6.52 11.99
C VAL A 28 0.67 -5.55 12.78
N ASP A 29 1.27 -4.76 13.68
CA ASP A 29 0.56 -3.77 14.48
C ASP A 29 -0.10 -2.70 13.58
N ALA A 30 0.62 -2.19 12.56
CA ALA A 30 0.09 -1.22 11.62
C ALA A 30 -1.09 -1.78 10.79
N PHE A 31 -0.99 -3.03 10.29
CA PHE A 31 -2.11 -3.70 9.61
C PHE A 31 -3.32 -3.93 10.53
N SER A 32 -3.08 -4.10 11.82
CA SER A 32 -4.14 -4.26 12.83
C SER A 32 -4.80 -2.94 13.20
N ALA A 33 -4.07 -1.83 13.13
CA ALA A 33 -4.55 -0.50 13.52
C ALA A 33 -5.35 0.19 12.42
N VAL A 34 -5.12 -0.17 11.14
CA VAL A 34 -5.72 0.49 9.97
C VAL A 34 -6.93 -0.29 9.47
N PRO A 35 -8.18 0.19 9.66
CA PRO A 35 -9.38 -0.49 9.23
C PRO A 35 -9.48 -0.51 7.70
N ARG A 36 -9.43 -1.69 7.10
CA ARG A 36 -9.33 -1.86 5.64
C ARG A 36 -10.58 -1.37 4.89
N GLU A 37 -11.76 -1.58 5.48
CA GLU A 37 -13.05 -1.14 4.92
C GLU A 37 -13.15 0.36 4.74
N HIS A 38 -12.45 1.13 5.56
CA HIS A 38 -12.43 2.59 5.45
C HIS A 38 -11.89 3.07 4.09
N PHE A 39 -11.05 2.28 3.45
CA PHE A 39 -10.37 2.61 2.19
C PHE A 39 -11.02 2.00 0.95
N LEU A 40 -12.01 1.13 1.10
CA LEU A 40 -12.57 0.35 0.00
C LEU A 40 -14.01 0.73 -0.35
N GLY A 41 -14.57 1.71 0.37
CA GLY A 41 -15.94 2.15 0.17
C GLY A 41 -16.98 1.08 0.54
N PRO A 42 -18.26 1.35 0.30
CA PRO A 42 -19.32 0.39 0.58
C PRO A 42 -19.27 -0.79 -0.39
N GLY A 43 -19.57 -2.00 0.13
CA GLY A 43 -19.74 -3.20 -0.70
C GLY A 43 -21.09 -3.22 -1.45
N PRO A 44 -21.34 -4.23 -2.28
CA PRO A 44 -20.43 -5.34 -2.59
C PRO A 44 -19.19 -4.91 -3.40
N TRP A 45 -18.11 -5.66 -3.25
CA TRP A 45 -16.80 -5.33 -3.85
C TRP A 45 -16.47 -6.26 -5.03
N MET A 46 -15.69 -5.76 -5.99
CA MET A 46 -15.11 -6.56 -7.06
C MET A 46 -13.78 -7.14 -6.58
N ILE A 47 -13.72 -8.46 -6.39
CA ILE A 47 -12.56 -9.20 -5.88
C ILE A 47 -11.89 -9.93 -7.04
N LEU A 48 -10.56 -9.88 -7.10
CA LEU A 48 -9.77 -10.57 -8.12
C LEU A 48 -9.78 -12.08 -7.87
N GLY A 49 -10.45 -12.81 -8.74
CA GLY A 49 -10.44 -14.26 -8.81
C GLY A 49 -9.50 -14.80 -9.91
N ARG A 50 -9.55 -16.09 -10.16
CA ARG A 50 -8.70 -16.76 -11.18
C ARG A 50 -8.98 -16.29 -12.61
N GLU A 51 -10.23 -15.98 -12.93
CA GLU A 51 -10.70 -15.59 -14.27
C GLU A 51 -10.96 -14.08 -14.38
N GLY A 52 -10.58 -13.29 -13.40
CA GLY A 52 -10.80 -11.85 -13.35
C GLY A 52 -11.58 -11.42 -12.12
N TYR A 53 -12.12 -10.20 -12.16
CA TYR A 53 -12.87 -9.64 -11.04
C TYR A 53 -14.28 -10.24 -10.96
N VAL A 54 -14.67 -10.64 -9.75
CA VAL A 54 -15.99 -11.19 -9.42
C VAL A 54 -16.59 -10.39 -8.27
N GLU A 55 -17.88 -10.10 -8.33
CA GLU A 55 -18.60 -9.42 -7.23
C GLU A 55 -18.64 -10.31 -5.98
N SER A 56 -18.40 -9.72 -4.81
CA SER A 56 -18.29 -10.43 -3.52
C SER A 56 -19.61 -11.07 -3.03
N GLY A 57 -20.75 -10.68 -3.59
CA GLY A 57 -22.10 -11.17 -3.18
C GLY A 57 -22.51 -10.72 -1.77
N THR A 58 -21.69 -9.97 -1.06
CA THR A 58 -21.98 -9.42 0.27
C THR A 58 -21.31 -8.05 0.45
N ALA A 59 -21.92 -7.22 1.30
CA ALA A 59 -21.37 -5.95 1.74
C ALA A 59 -20.84 -6.04 3.20
N ASP A 60 -20.63 -7.26 3.73
CA ASP A 60 -20.08 -7.47 5.07
C ASP A 60 -18.59 -7.14 5.10
N PRO A 61 -18.14 -6.13 5.88
CA PRO A 61 -16.74 -5.75 5.98
C PRO A 61 -15.81 -6.86 6.46
N ALA A 62 -16.30 -7.85 7.19
CA ALA A 62 -15.51 -8.99 7.65
C ALA A 62 -14.80 -9.73 6.49
N LEU A 63 -15.42 -9.74 5.29
CA LEU A 63 -14.83 -10.30 4.08
C LEU A 63 -13.52 -9.62 3.68
N LEU A 64 -13.38 -8.32 3.93
CA LEU A 64 -12.20 -7.56 3.54
C LEU A 64 -10.95 -7.94 4.34
N TYR A 65 -11.14 -8.58 5.51
CA TYR A 65 -10.07 -9.02 6.39
C TYR A 65 -9.55 -10.41 6.01
N ASP A 66 -9.25 -10.54 4.69
CA ASP A 66 -8.62 -11.71 4.11
C ASP A 66 -7.52 -11.28 3.11
N ASP A 67 -6.70 -12.22 2.65
CA ASP A 67 -5.60 -11.94 1.71
C ASP A 67 -6.11 -11.81 0.27
N ILE A 68 -7.08 -10.93 0.06
CA ILE A 68 -7.79 -10.70 -1.19
C ILE A 68 -7.40 -9.36 -1.83
N VAL A 69 -7.46 -9.32 -3.16
CA VAL A 69 -7.25 -8.12 -3.97
C VAL A 69 -8.61 -7.56 -4.38
N VAL A 70 -8.88 -6.32 -3.98
CA VAL A 70 -10.13 -5.62 -4.26
C VAL A 70 -9.90 -4.54 -5.31
N ALA A 71 -10.77 -4.47 -6.33
CA ALA A 71 -10.70 -3.43 -7.34
C ALA A 71 -11.03 -2.06 -6.75
N LEU A 72 -10.25 -1.05 -7.14
CA LEU A 72 -10.51 0.37 -6.87
C LEU A 72 -11.10 1.08 -8.11
N ALA A 73 -10.61 0.72 -9.30
CA ALA A 73 -11.13 1.15 -10.59
C ALA A 73 -10.99 -0.02 -11.59
N PRO A 74 -11.99 -0.91 -11.66
CA PRO A 74 -11.90 -2.15 -12.44
C PRO A 74 -11.75 -1.91 -13.95
N ASP A 75 -12.34 -0.86 -14.48
CA ASP A 75 -12.21 -0.41 -15.87
C ASP A 75 -10.76 -0.03 -16.23
N LYS A 76 -9.99 0.45 -15.25
CA LYS A 76 -8.58 0.81 -15.37
C LYS A 76 -7.64 -0.27 -14.85
N ARG A 77 -8.18 -1.41 -14.39
CA ARG A 77 -7.44 -2.50 -13.75
C ARG A 77 -6.63 -2.07 -12.51
N ILE A 78 -7.12 -1.03 -11.82
CA ILE A 78 -6.51 -0.55 -10.58
C ILE A 78 -7.17 -1.28 -9.41
N ASN A 79 -6.33 -1.78 -8.51
CA ASN A 79 -6.74 -2.48 -7.31
C ASN A 79 -5.87 -2.09 -6.10
N ASN A 80 -6.27 -2.57 -4.92
CA ASN A 80 -5.58 -2.25 -3.68
C ASN A 80 -4.37 -3.14 -3.36
N GLY A 81 -4.00 -4.07 -4.27
CA GLY A 81 -2.91 -5.01 -4.02
C GLY A 81 -3.22 -6.09 -2.99
N GLN A 82 -2.37 -7.12 -2.94
CA GLN A 82 -2.50 -8.25 -2.03
C GLN A 82 -1.87 -7.94 -0.66
N PRO A 83 -2.60 -8.02 0.45
CA PRO A 83 -2.11 -7.64 1.78
C PRO A 83 -0.81 -8.34 2.21
N SER A 84 -0.72 -9.66 2.04
CA SER A 84 0.48 -10.41 2.41
C SER A 84 1.72 -10.02 1.60
N LEU A 85 1.56 -9.66 0.31
CA LEU A 85 2.64 -9.14 -0.51
C LEU A 85 3.14 -7.80 0.03
N HIS A 86 2.22 -6.87 0.32
CA HIS A 86 2.57 -5.57 0.86
C HIS A 86 3.20 -5.69 2.25
N ALA A 87 2.68 -6.55 3.12
CA ALA A 87 3.26 -6.78 4.44
C ALA A 87 4.72 -7.25 4.35
N ARG A 88 5.03 -8.20 3.44
CA ARG A 88 6.42 -8.63 3.18
C ARG A 88 7.30 -7.48 2.69
N CYS A 89 6.80 -6.68 1.75
CA CYS A 89 7.54 -5.55 1.21
C CYS A 89 7.86 -4.52 2.29
N LEU A 90 6.88 -4.19 3.13
CA LEU A 90 7.04 -3.22 4.21
C LEU A 90 7.98 -3.75 5.31
N SER A 91 7.90 -5.05 5.63
CA SER A 91 8.83 -5.70 6.56
C SER A 91 10.27 -5.65 6.01
N ALA A 92 10.47 -6.00 4.73
CA ALA A 92 11.79 -5.95 4.08
C ALA A 92 12.35 -4.53 4.00
N ALA A 93 11.50 -3.51 3.83
CA ALA A 93 11.88 -2.11 3.76
C ALA A 93 12.45 -1.58 5.09
N ARG A 94 12.17 -2.25 6.23
CA ARG A 94 12.64 -1.87 7.58
C ARG A 94 12.40 -0.40 7.88
N ILE A 95 11.18 0.07 7.61
CA ILE A 95 10.77 1.46 7.82
C ILE A 95 10.95 1.85 9.29
N GLN A 96 11.56 3.00 9.55
CA GLN A 96 11.83 3.46 10.91
C GLN A 96 10.91 4.61 11.31
N PRO A 97 10.59 4.75 12.61
CA PRO A 97 10.03 6.00 13.11
C PRO A 97 10.91 7.19 12.72
N GLY A 98 10.30 8.22 12.14
CA GLY A 98 11.00 9.40 11.64
C GLY A 98 11.36 9.36 10.14
N ASP A 99 11.23 8.21 9.46
CA ASP A 99 11.50 8.12 8.01
C ASP A 99 10.56 9.05 7.21
N ARG A 100 11.11 9.64 6.15
CA ARG A 100 10.36 10.36 5.11
C ARG A 100 10.05 9.36 4.00
N VAL A 101 8.78 9.07 3.80
CA VAL A 101 8.33 8.08 2.82
C VAL A 101 7.62 8.76 1.66
N LEU A 102 8.05 8.46 0.43
CA LEU A 102 7.30 8.74 -0.79
C LEU A 102 6.57 7.48 -1.24
N HIS A 103 5.23 7.54 -1.27
CA HIS A 103 4.38 6.45 -1.75
C HIS A 103 3.78 6.82 -3.11
N ILE A 104 4.15 6.10 -4.17
CA ILE A 104 3.72 6.34 -5.55
C ILE A 104 2.70 5.27 -5.96
N GLY A 105 1.55 5.70 -6.47
CA GLY A 105 0.41 4.83 -6.78
C GLY A 105 -0.36 4.47 -5.51
N CYS A 106 -0.73 5.49 -4.74
CA CYS A 106 -1.31 5.29 -3.41
C CYS A 106 -2.77 4.78 -3.43
N GLY A 107 -3.43 4.81 -4.59
CA GLY A 107 -4.84 4.44 -4.68
C GLY A 107 -5.70 5.27 -3.73
N THR A 108 -6.53 4.60 -2.95
CA THR A 108 -7.38 5.21 -1.92
C THR A 108 -6.67 5.46 -0.58
N GLY A 109 -5.36 5.16 -0.47
CA GLY A 109 -4.53 5.51 0.67
C GLY A 109 -4.33 4.45 1.74
N TYR A 110 -4.79 3.21 1.56
CA TYR A 110 -4.68 2.15 2.58
C TYR A 110 -3.23 1.91 3.04
N TYR A 111 -2.33 1.66 2.09
CA TYR A 111 -0.91 1.47 2.46
C TYR A 111 -0.21 2.77 2.85
N SER A 112 -0.73 3.94 2.44
CA SER A 112 -0.23 5.22 2.96
C SER A 112 -0.54 5.38 4.46
N ALA A 113 -1.70 4.90 4.92
CA ALA A 113 -2.04 4.89 6.33
C ALA A 113 -1.14 3.92 7.12
N ILE A 114 -0.90 2.71 6.60
CA ILE A 114 0.02 1.73 7.21
C ILE A 114 1.45 2.32 7.29
N LEU A 115 1.92 2.97 6.22
CA LEU A 115 3.20 3.67 6.21
C LEU A 115 3.25 4.79 7.27
N ALA A 116 2.16 5.54 7.44
CA ALA A 116 2.06 6.61 8.43
C ALA A 116 2.13 6.09 9.87
N GLU A 117 1.55 4.91 10.15
CA GLU A 117 1.71 4.23 11.44
C GLU A 117 3.18 3.81 11.66
N LEU A 118 3.84 3.24 10.63
CA LEU A 118 5.23 2.76 10.73
C LEU A 118 6.23 3.90 10.97
N VAL A 119 6.07 5.03 10.29
CA VAL A 119 6.96 6.20 10.49
C VAL A 119 6.64 6.99 11.76
N SER A 120 5.50 6.71 12.40
CA SER A 120 4.99 7.41 13.57
C SER A 120 4.77 8.91 13.36
N SER A 121 4.46 9.66 14.41
CA SER A 121 4.34 11.11 14.36
C SER A 121 5.68 11.85 14.14
N LEU A 122 6.79 11.12 14.15
CA LEU A 122 8.14 11.66 13.95
C LEU A 122 8.53 11.72 12.46
N GLY A 123 7.89 10.89 11.63
CA GLY A 123 8.12 10.81 10.18
C GLY A 123 6.97 11.39 9.36
N ALA A 124 7.10 11.29 8.05
CA ALA A 124 6.09 11.80 7.13
C ALA A 124 5.89 10.89 5.91
N VAL A 125 4.65 10.82 5.42
CA VAL A 125 4.29 10.12 4.19
C VAL A 125 3.76 11.13 3.17
N THR A 126 4.43 11.20 2.02
CA THR A 126 3.93 11.92 0.85
C THR A 126 3.41 10.90 -0.15
N ALA A 127 2.10 10.89 -0.37
CA ALA A 127 1.43 9.92 -1.22
C ALA A 127 1.02 10.56 -2.56
N TRP A 128 1.37 9.92 -3.68
CA TRP A 128 1.05 10.39 -5.03
C TRP A 128 0.21 9.37 -5.79
N ASP A 129 -0.76 9.87 -6.52
CA ASP A 129 -1.49 9.10 -7.53
C ASP A 129 -1.82 10.00 -8.73
N ILE A 130 -2.07 9.39 -9.89
CA ILE A 130 -2.45 10.08 -11.12
C ILE A 130 -3.96 10.10 -11.36
N GLU A 131 -4.73 9.30 -10.61
CA GLU A 131 -6.16 9.19 -10.76
C GLU A 131 -6.88 10.16 -9.82
N PRO A 132 -7.53 11.23 -10.34
CA PRO A 132 -8.14 12.27 -9.51
C PRO A 132 -9.13 11.75 -8.49
N THR A 133 -9.98 10.79 -8.88
CA THR A 133 -11.00 10.21 -7.99
C THR A 133 -10.39 9.41 -6.83
N LEU A 134 -9.27 8.71 -7.07
CA LEU A 134 -8.56 7.98 -6.02
C LEU A 134 -7.82 8.95 -5.09
N VAL A 135 -7.24 10.00 -5.65
CA VAL A 135 -6.59 11.07 -4.85
C VAL A 135 -7.58 11.75 -3.91
N ASP A 136 -8.78 12.08 -4.40
CA ASP A 136 -9.80 12.71 -3.56
C ASP A 136 -10.28 11.76 -2.45
N ALA A 137 -10.50 10.47 -2.77
CA ALA A 137 -10.79 9.46 -1.78
C ALA A 137 -9.64 9.29 -0.77
N ALA A 138 -8.38 9.24 -1.23
CA ALA A 138 -7.23 9.11 -0.35
C ALA A 138 -7.08 10.31 0.61
N ARG A 139 -7.33 11.54 0.14
CA ARG A 139 -7.33 12.74 0.98
C ARG A 139 -8.36 12.67 2.09
N GLU A 140 -9.56 12.18 1.78
CA GLU A 140 -10.62 12.00 2.77
C GLU A 140 -10.24 10.90 3.77
N ASN A 141 -9.84 9.75 3.27
CA ASN A 141 -9.50 8.58 4.07
C ASN A 141 -8.33 8.82 5.02
N LEU A 142 -7.36 9.65 4.61
CA LEU A 142 -6.14 9.91 5.39
C LEU A 142 -6.25 11.08 6.37
N ARG A 143 -7.39 11.74 6.52
CA ARG A 143 -7.58 12.91 7.39
C ARG A 143 -7.15 12.69 8.85
N ARG A 144 -7.26 11.47 9.34
CA ARG A 144 -6.85 11.12 10.72
C ARG A 144 -5.34 10.94 10.89
N TRP A 145 -4.57 10.81 9.79
CA TRP A 145 -3.11 10.71 9.80
C TRP A 145 -2.48 12.05 9.42
N ALA A 146 -2.24 12.89 10.44
CA ALA A 146 -1.70 14.24 10.23
C ALA A 146 -0.30 14.25 9.59
N ASN A 147 0.43 13.13 9.65
CA ASN A 147 1.73 12.91 9.05
C ASN A 147 1.68 12.35 7.63
N ALA A 148 0.48 12.22 7.02
CA ALA A 148 0.30 11.79 5.64
C ALA A 148 -0.31 12.91 4.79
N SER A 149 0.25 13.14 3.60
CA SER A 149 -0.25 14.12 2.62
C SER A 149 -0.46 13.46 1.25
N VAL A 150 -1.49 13.90 0.49
CA VAL A 150 -1.85 13.31 -0.79
C VAL A 150 -1.82 14.34 -1.91
N MET A 151 -1.14 14.03 -3.01
CA MET A 151 -1.01 14.89 -4.18
C MET A 151 -1.45 14.17 -5.45
N LEU A 152 -2.21 14.88 -6.31
CA LEU A 152 -2.45 14.46 -7.69
C LEU A 152 -1.18 14.72 -8.48
N ARG A 153 -0.36 13.68 -8.67
CA ARG A 153 0.95 13.82 -9.29
C ARG A 153 1.43 12.49 -9.87
N SER A 154 2.07 12.57 -11.03
CA SER A 154 2.77 11.43 -11.62
C SER A 154 4.03 11.10 -10.80
N GLY A 155 4.26 9.81 -10.55
CA GLY A 155 5.51 9.31 -9.95
C GLY A 155 6.75 9.56 -10.81
N THR A 156 6.57 9.95 -12.08
CA THR A 156 7.67 10.29 -12.99
C THR A 156 7.93 11.80 -13.09
N ALA A 157 7.11 12.64 -12.46
CA ALA A 157 7.20 14.09 -12.57
C ALA A 157 8.20 14.68 -11.57
N PRO A 158 9.34 15.27 -12.02
CA PRO A 158 10.30 15.91 -11.14
C PRO A 158 9.74 17.24 -10.57
N PRO A 159 10.28 17.73 -9.44
CA PRO A 159 11.31 17.10 -8.62
C PRO A 159 10.73 15.96 -7.77
N ILE A 160 11.49 14.87 -7.62
CA ILE A 160 11.19 13.82 -6.65
C ILE A 160 11.78 14.26 -5.32
N PRO A 161 11.01 14.28 -4.21
CA PRO A 161 11.52 14.72 -2.92
C PRO A 161 12.54 13.70 -2.37
N GLU A 162 13.56 14.21 -1.67
CA GLU A 162 14.49 13.35 -0.93
C GLU A 162 13.73 12.51 0.09
N SER A 163 13.98 11.21 0.07
CA SER A 163 13.20 10.24 0.84
C SER A 163 14.08 9.14 1.40
N ASP A 164 13.75 8.68 2.61
CA ASP A 164 14.41 7.54 3.26
C ASP A 164 13.83 6.22 2.72
N VAL A 165 12.56 6.26 2.31
CA VAL A 165 11.91 5.15 1.59
C VAL A 165 11.08 5.70 0.43
N ILE A 166 11.23 5.09 -0.75
CA ILE A 166 10.32 5.27 -1.88
C ILE A 166 9.61 3.95 -2.12
N TYR A 167 8.30 3.94 -1.91
CA TYR A 167 7.45 2.78 -2.10
C TYR A 167 6.53 2.98 -3.31
N VAL A 168 6.73 2.17 -4.34
CA VAL A 168 6.01 2.28 -5.61
C VAL A 168 5.03 1.13 -5.76
N CYS A 169 3.75 1.45 -5.98
CA CYS A 169 2.65 0.51 -6.24
C CYS A 169 2.15 0.57 -7.69
N ALA A 170 2.91 1.19 -8.58
CA ALA A 170 2.66 1.25 -10.01
C ALA A 170 3.66 0.35 -10.76
N GLY A 171 3.16 -0.44 -11.73
CA GLY A 171 4.00 -1.34 -12.53
C GLY A 171 5.09 -0.59 -13.31
N CYS A 172 6.33 -1.09 -13.27
CA CYS A 172 7.48 -0.51 -13.93
C CYS A 172 8.25 -1.57 -14.70
N THR A 173 8.82 -1.19 -15.85
CA THR A 173 9.74 -2.05 -16.62
C THR A 173 11.20 -1.82 -16.24
N GLN A 174 11.48 -0.74 -15.51
CA GLN A 174 12.80 -0.39 -14.98
C GLN A 174 12.64 0.65 -13.86
N PRO A 175 13.59 0.74 -12.90
CA PRO A 175 13.59 1.82 -11.92
C PRO A 175 13.88 3.15 -12.63
N LEU A 176 13.23 4.22 -12.20
CA LEU A 176 13.57 5.57 -12.67
C LEU A 176 14.83 6.06 -11.95
N ARG A 177 15.72 6.68 -12.74
CA ARG A 177 16.95 7.29 -12.21
C ARG A 177 16.65 8.33 -11.14
N GLU A 178 15.59 9.10 -11.35
CA GLU A 178 15.12 10.14 -10.45
C GLU A 178 14.73 9.59 -9.08
N TRP A 179 14.13 8.41 -9.02
CA TRP A 179 13.81 7.75 -7.74
C TRP A 179 15.08 7.34 -7.00
N VAL A 180 16.03 6.73 -7.72
CA VAL A 180 17.32 6.31 -7.11
C VAL A 180 18.10 7.51 -6.59
N ASN A 181 18.13 8.61 -7.36
CA ASN A 181 18.82 9.83 -6.98
C ASN A 181 18.17 10.57 -5.80
N ALA A 182 16.88 10.36 -5.58
CA ALA A 182 16.13 10.99 -4.50
C ALA A 182 16.19 10.20 -3.18
N LEU A 183 16.81 9.03 -3.17
CA LEU A 183 17.03 8.31 -1.91
C LEU A 183 18.09 9.05 -1.05
N SER A 184 17.87 9.12 0.25
CA SER A 184 18.90 9.46 1.21
C SER A 184 19.96 8.34 1.31
N ASP A 185 21.10 8.59 1.95
CA ASP A 185 22.09 7.56 2.24
C ASP A 185 21.46 6.47 3.12
N GLY A 186 21.61 5.21 2.73
CA GLY A 186 20.91 4.08 3.32
C GLY A 186 19.42 3.98 2.92
N GLY A 187 18.94 4.87 2.06
CA GLY A 187 17.57 4.89 1.60
C GLY A 187 17.18 3.66 0.76
N ARG A 188 15.90 3.30 0.76
CA ARG A 188 15.36 2.09 0.13
C ARG A 188 14.28 2.45 -0.87
N LEU A 189 14.40 1.92 -2.10
CA LEU A 189 13.38 1.99 -3.15
C LEU A 189 12.79 0.60 -3.36
N LEU A 190 11.48 0.46 -3.16
CA LEU A 190 10.74 -0.77 -3.48
C LEU A 190 9.77 -0.47 -4.62
N PHE A 191 9.78 -1.32 -5.64
CA PHE A 191 8.91 -1.15 -6.80
C PHE A 191 8.61 -2.50 -7.46
N PRO A 192 7.43 -2.65 -8.12
CA PRO A 192 7.14 -3.84 -8.93
C PRO A 192 7.87 -3.75 -10.26
N LEU A 193 8.80 -4.65 -10.50
CA LEU A 193 9.47 -4.80 -11.79
C LEU A 193 8.72 -5.84 -12.62
N THR A 194 8.19 -5.42 -13.76
CA THR A 194 7.48 -6.29 -14.72
C THR A 194 8.16 -6.19 -16.07
N PRO A 195 9.20 -6.99 -16.34
CA PRO A 195 9.93 -6.93 -17.60
C PRO A 195 9.13 -7.63 -18.70
N GLY A 196 8.46 -6.85 -19.54
CA GLY A 196 7.77 -7.40 -20.72
C GLY A 196 6.51 -8.20 -20.41
N TRP A 197 6.41 -9.43 -20.96
CA TRP A 197 5.23 -10.30 -20.90
C TRP A 197 5.28 -11.34 -19.77
N ASP A 198 6.39 -11.42 -19.04
CA ASP A 198 6.61 -12.39 -17.98
C ASP A 198 6.12 -11.92 -16.61
N PHE A 199 6.14 -12.86 -15.65
CA PHE A 199 5.83 -12.57 -14.27
C PHE A 199 6.83 -11.56 -13.71
N GLY A 200 6.29 -10.50 -13.11
CA GLY A 200 7.07 -9.52 -12.37
C GLY A 200 7.31 -9.93 -10.92
N GLY A 201 8.08 -9.11 -10.23
CA GLY A 201 8.33 -9.26 -8.79
C GLY A 201 8.58 -7.92 -8.15
N MET A 202 8.49 -7.88 -6.81
CA MET A 202 8.92 -6.70 -6.05
C MET A 202 10.45 -6.70 -5.97
N LEU A 203 11.06 -5.60 -6.37
CA LEU A 203 12.50 -5.37 -6.27
C LEU A 203 12.79 -4.29 -5.23
N MET A 204 13.85 -4.50 -4.47
CA MET A 204 14.36 -3.49 -3.55
C MET A 204 15.77 -3.04 -3.96
N ILE A 205 15.99 -1.74 -4.02
CA ILE A 205 17.29 -1.09 -4.22
C ILE A 205 17.62 -0.32 -2.94
N THR A 206 18.84 -0.47 -2.44
CA THR A 206 19.37 0.34 -1.33
C THR A 206 20.44 1.27 -1.88
N ARG A 207 20.42 2.53 -1.45
CA ARG A 207 21.50 3.48 -1.72
C ARG A 207 22.55 3.35 -0.61
N ASP A 208 23.79 3.07 -0.99
CA ASP A 208 24.96 3.05 -0.09
C ASP A 208 25.47 4.47 0.16
#